data_3370aff3c48418f79b1e0f71c5c01572
#
_entry.id   3370aff3c48418f79b1e0f71c5c01572
#
_cell.length_a   1.000
_cell.length_b   1.000
_cell.length_c   1.000
_cell.angle_alpha   90.00
_cell.angle_beta   90.00
_cell.angle_gamma   90.00
#
_symmetry.space_group_name_H-M   'P 1'
#
loop_
_entity.id
_entity.type
_entity.pdbx_description
1 polymer ?
#
loop_
_entity_poly.entity_id
_entity_poly.type
_entity_poly.pdbx_seq_one_letter_code
_entity_poly.pdbx_strand_id
1 'polypeptide(L)'
;MKFGAQTEYGRLRKVLMHRPTEENRRITPGNKDAYLFRDVVYWKEFQREHDVFSDLLRDEGIEVVMLTDLLDEDQAGIAETLPNMVYTRDVCMVSRLGAHSLRMTYAARQVEPFLVEKAMEKLGVPIAQRITPPALVEGGDFVWLNEETVMMGFITRSNEAGVNMVRERLMGGGAVKEFVAVPLPSFRVHLDGAVMAMSPDIALFHEASLGLYPAYVYDGEGVRLQYLRDYLEGKGLEIIEGNDTEVRMFGTNIIGLGDYKCVSYEWNERIIGILDDRGFDVLTIPGSQLSIGGGGPHCMTCPILRE
;
A
#
# COMPACT_ATOMS: atom_id res chain seq x y z
N MET A 1 9.94 -17.47 9.72
CA MET A 1 10.16 -16.07 10.11
C MET A 1 8.86 -15.54 10.68
N LYS A 2 8.88 -14.58 11.60
CA LYS A 2 7.62 -14.06 12.21
C LYS A 2 7.14 -12.76 11.55
N PHE A 3 7.91 -12.18 10.63
CA PHE A 3 7.63 -10.97 9.87
C PHE A 3 8.46 -10.95 8.58
N GLY A 4 8.09 -10.07 7.66
CA GLY A 4 8.69 -9.85 6.36
C GLY A 4 7.65 -9.96 5.25
N ALA A 5 7.53 -8.93 4.42
CA ALA A 5 6.50 -8.84 3.38
C ALA A 5 7.07 -8.19 2.12
N GLN A 6 8.10 -8.84 1.53
CA GLN A 6 8.85 -8.29 0.39
C GLN A 6 8.38 -8.81 -0.98
N THR A 7 7.09 -9.12 -1.11
CA THR A 7 6.43 -9.36 -2.41
C THR A 7 5.01 -8.83 -2.35
N GLU A 8 4.37 -8.56 -3.49
CA GLU A 8 2.95 -8.24 -3.53
C GLU A 8 2.08 -9.49 -3.78
N TYR A 9 2.68 -10.55 -4.30
CA TYR A 9 1.99 -11.77 -4.72
C TYR A 9 2.33 -13.03 -3.89
N GLY A 10 3.30 -12.96 -2.97
CA GLY A 10 3.59 -14.06 -2.04
C GLY A 10 2.42 -14.31 -1.08
N ARG A 11 2.32 -15.52 -0.56
CA ARG A 11 1.19 -15.92 0.30
C ARG A 11 1.11 -15.05 1.55
N LEU A 12 0.04 -14.29 1.67
CA LEU A 12 -0.22 -13.41 2.81
C LEU A 12 -0.60 -14.25 4.03
N ARG A 13 0.15 -14.12 5.11
CA ARG A 13 -0.08 -14.88 6.35
C ARG A 13 -0.61 -14.03 7.48
N LYS A 14 -0.14 -12.79 7.56
CA LYS A 14 -0.52 -11.86 8.62
C LYS A 14 -0.59 -10.44 8.10
N VAL A 15 -1.63 -9.73 8.47
CA VAL A 15 -1.87 -8.35 8.08
C VAL A 15 -2.36 -7.52 9.25
N LEU A 16 -1.86 -6.28 9.39
CA LEU A 16 -2.43 -5.28 10.29
C LEU A 16 -3.48 -4.46 9.54
N MET A 17 -4.63 -4.29 10.15
CA MET A 17 -5.72 -3.44 9.67
C MET A 17 -6.24 -2.54 10.79
N HIS A 18 -6.93 -1.48 10.44
CA HIS A 18 -7.70 -0.67 11.38
C HIS A 18 -9.17 -0.66 10.97
N ARG A 19 -10.03 -1.17 11.86
CA ARG A 19 -11.47 -1.15 11.63
C ARG A 19 -12.00 0.26 11.84
N PRO A 20 -12.57 0.92 10.82
CA PRO A 20 -13.11 2.26 10.97
C PRO A 20 -14.31 2.28 11.92
N THR A 21 -14.40 3.34 12.71
CA THR A 21 -15.48 3.55 13.68
C THR A 21 -16.16 4.90 13.46
N GLU A 22 -16.56 5.59 14.52
CA GLU A 22 -17.26 6.88 14.43
C GLU A 22 -16.35 8.05 14.04
N GLU A 23 -15.03 7.89 13.96
CA GLU A 23 -14.10 8.95 13.53
C GLU A 23 -14.44 9.50 12.15
N ASN A 24 -14.99 8.67 11.29
CA ASN A 24 -15.42 9.07 9.94
C ASN A 24 -16.61 10.03 9.93
N ARG A 25 -17.37 10.15 11.04
CA ARG A 25 -18.40 11.19 11.22
C ARG A 25 -17.84 12.60 11.26
N ARG A 26 -16.52 12.73 11.51
CA ARG A 26 -15.82 14.03 11.50
C ARG A 26 -15.67 14.60 10.10
N ILE A 27 -15.80 13.75 9.06
CA ILE A 27 -15.69 14.17 7.67
C ILE A 27 -16.96 14.91 7.28
N THR A 28 -16.79 16.16 6.86
CA THR A 28 -17.86 17.07 6.42
C THR A 28 -17.49 17.66 5.06
N PRO A 29 -18.44 18.25 4.32
CA PRO A 29 -18.13 18.93 3.07
C PRO A 29 -17.08 20.04 3.21
N GLY A 30 -16.97 20.65 4.40
CA GLY A 30 -16.03 21.73 4.67
C GLY A 30 -14.60 21.29 5.03
N ASN A 31 -14.38 20.03 5.38
CA ASN A 31 -13.07 19.54 5.83
C ASN A 31 -12.57 18.26 5.13
N LYS A 32 -13.38 17.66 4.24
CA LYS A 32 -13.03 16.41 3.56
C LYS A 32 -11.66 16.45 2.87
N ASP A 33 -11.32 17.58 2.26
CA ASP A 33 -10.04 17.74 1.56
C ASP A 33 -8.85 17.77 2.52
N ALA A 34 -9.04 18.31 3.74
CA ALA A 34 -8.00 18.29 4.79
C ALA A 34 -7.72 16.88 5.30
N TYR A 35 -8.73 15.99 5.24
CA TYR A 35 -8.62 14.57 5.55
C TYR A 35 -8.42 13.69 4.30
N LEU A 36 -8.26 14.30 3.12
CA LEU A 36 -7.97 13.58 1.86
C LEU A 36 -9.10 12.64 1.39
N PHE A 37 -10.31 12.85 1.85
CA PHE A 37 -11.50 12.12 1.41
C PHE A 37 -12.07 12.74 0.13
N ARG A 38 -12.52 11.90 -0.79
CA ARG A 38 -13.15 12.34 -2.05
C ARG A 38 -14.49 13.01 -1.78
N ASP A 39 -15.25 12.49 -0.79
CA ASP A 39 -16.51 13.06 -0.33
C ASP A 39 -16.81 12.61 1.10
N VAL A 40 -17.95 13.06 1.66
CA VAL A 40 -18.46 12.61 2.95
C VAL A 40 -18.92 11.16 2.84
N VAL A 41 -18.48 10.33 3.76
CA VAL A 41 -18.83 8.91 3.80
C VAL A 41 -20.02 8.64 4.73
N TYR A 42 -20.85 7.67 4.36
CA TYR A 42 -21.78 7.08 5.28
C TYR A 42 -21.05 6.07 6.17
N TRP A 43 -20.59 6.50 7.34
CA TRP A 43 -19.64 5.79 8.17
C TRP A 43 -20.04 4.36 8.57
N LYS A 44 -21.34 4.08 8.78
CA LYS A 44 -21.84 2.73 9.08
C LYS A 44 -21.65 1.77 7.91
N GLU A 45 -21.89 2.25 6.70
CA GLU A 45 -21.68 1.45 5.51
C GLU A 45 -20.17 1.30 5.22
N PHE A 46 -19.39 2.37 5.42
CA PHE A 46 -17.93 2.33 5.36
C PHE A 46 -17.36 1.24 6.28
N GLN A 47 -17.85 1.18 7.53
CA GLN A 47 -17.49 0.16 8.50
C GLN A 47 -17.93 -1.23 8.05
N ARG A 48 -19.19 -1.39 7.57
CA ARG A 48 -19.73 -2.67 7.10
C ARG A 48 -18.94 -3.22 5.91
N GLU A 49 -18.60 -2.38 4.94
CA GLU A 49 -17.77 -2.78 3.79
C GLU A 49 -16.37 -3.21 4.24
N HIS A 50 -15.78 -2.51 5.21
CA HIS A 50 -14.50 -2.92 5.79
C HIS A 50 -14.61 -4.25 6.55
N ASP A 51 -15.70 -4.48 7.28
CA ASP A 51 -15.95 -5.76 7.96
C ASP A 51 -16.01 -6.91 6.95
N VAL A 52 -16.75 -6.75 5.84
CA VAL A 52 -16.79 -7.73 4.73
C VAL A 52 -15.39 -8.02 4.22
N PHE A 53 -14.56 -7.01 4.02
CA PHE A 53 -13.17 -7.20 3.56
C PHE A 53 -12.32 -7.95 4.59
N SER A 54 -12.38 -7.56 5.85
CA SER A 54 -11.58 -8.20 6.89
C SER A 54 -12.02 -9.65 7.15
N ASP A 55 -13.31 -9.96 7.04
CA ASP A 55 -13.84 -11.31 7.18
C ASP A 55 -13.44 -12.19 5.99
N LEU A 56 -13.49 -11.66 4.76
CA LEU A 56 -12.98 -12.36 3.58
C LEU A 56 -11.50 -12.76 3.76
N LEU A 57 -10.65 -11.87 4.27
CA LEU A 57 -9.25 -12.22 4.54
C LEU A 57 -9.11 -13.32 5.60
N ARG A 58 -9.94 -13.31 6.64
CA ARG A 58 -9.96 -14.39 7.66
C ARG A 58 -10.42 -15.72 7.09
N ASP A 59 -11.44 -15.72 6.24
CA ASP A 59 -11.96 -16.92 5.56
C ASP A 59 -10.90 -17.54 4.63
N GLU A 60 -10.00 -16.72 4.06
CA GLU A 60 -8.84 -17.16 3.31
C GLU A 60 -7.66 -17.64 4.18
N GLY A 61 -7.87 -17.72 5.49
CA GLY A 61 -6.88 -18.23 6.46
C GLY A 61 -5.77 -17.24 6.79
N ILE A 62 -5.98 -15.94 6.54
CA ILE A 62 -5.04 -14.88 6.87
C ILE A 62 -5.27 -14.40 8.30
N GLU A 63 -4.21 -14.27 9.09
CA GLU A 63 -4.28 -13.68 10.42
C GLU A 63 -4.48 -12.17 10.30
N VAL A 64 -5.71 -11.71 10.49
CA VAL A 64 -6.06 -10.28 10.49
C VAL A 64 -5.96 -9.75 11.92
N VAL A 65 -4.99 -8.88 12.15
CA VAL A 65 -4.76 -8.22 13.45
C VAL A 65 -5.33 -6.81 13.38
N MET A 66 -6.22 -6.49 14.31
CA MET A 66 -6.75 -5.12 14.40
C MET A 66 -5.82 -4.23 15.22
N LEU A 67 -5.54 -3.03 14.72
CA LEU A 67 -4.64 -2.07 15.35
C LEU A 67 -5.05 -1.79 16.80
N THR A 68 -6.32 -1.53 17.04
CA THR A 68 -6.86 -1.20 18.37
C THR A 68 -6.67 -2.31 19.41
N ASP A 69 -6.62 -3.58 18.99
CA ASP A 69 -6.39 -4.71 19.89
C ASP A 69 -4.95 -4.77 20.44
N LEU A 70 -4.05 -4.04 19.80
CA LEU A 70 -2.63 -3.98 20.16
C LEU A 70 -2.27 -2.72 20.96
N LEU A 71 -3.14 -1.74 21.00
CA LEU A 71 -2.91 -0.45 21.66
C LEU A 71 -3.41 -0.48 23.11
N ASP A 72 -2.86 0.38 23.96
CA ASP A 72 -3.48 0.68 25.24
C ASP A 72 -4.72 1.57 25.08
N GLU A 73 -5.48 1.80 26.14
CA GLU A 73 -6.75 2.52 26.10
C GLU A 73 -6.60 3.96 25.57
N ASP A 74 -5.55 4.67 25.98
CA ASP A 74 -5.29 6.04 25.51
C ASP A 74 -4.91 6.06 24.03
N GLN A 75 -4.04 5.15 23.60
CA GLN A 75 -3.62 5.00 22.20
C GLN A 75 -4.77 4.58 21.29
N ALA A 76 -5.61 3.65 21.74
CA ALA A 76 -6.80 3.22 21.01
C ALA A 76 -7.79 4.40 20.88
N GLY A 77 -7.99 5.16 21.94
CA GLY A 77 -8.79 6.38 21.92
C GLY A 77 -8.27 7.43 20.93
N ILE A 78 -6.95 7.55 20.77
CA ILE A 78 -6.36 8.41 19.73
C ILE A 78 -6.65 7.83 18.33
N ALA A 79 -6.44 6.53 18.10
CA ALA A 79 -6.70 5.88 16.82
C ALA A 79 -8.13 6.11 16.33
N GLU A 80 -9.10 6.01 17.25
CA GLU A 80 -10.53 6.27 16.98
C GLU A 80 -10.88 7.76 16.73
N THR A 81 -9.88 8.63 16.67
CA THR A 81 -10.05 10.02 16.24
C THR A 81 -9.49 10.31 14.84
N LEU A 82 -8.83 9.34 14.20
CA LEU A 82 -8.06 9.51 12.98
C LEU A 82 -8.77 8.86 11.76
N PRO A 83 -9.54 9.61 10.98
CA PRO A 83 -10.34 9.05 9.88
C PRO A 83 -9.55 8.29 8.82
N ASN A 84 -8.26 8.64 8.63
CA ASN A 84 -7.41 8.00 7.65
C ASN A 84 -6.69 6.73 8.17
N MET A 85 -6.86 6.38 9.47
CA MET A 85 -6.18 5.23 10.06
C MET A 85 -6.55 3.90 9.38
N VAL A 86 -7.72 3.83 8.72
CA VAL A 86 -8.14 2.69 7.89
C VAL A 86 -7.10 2.35 6.80
N TYR A 87 -6.33 3.33 6.33
CA TYR A 87 -5.27 3.13 5.32
C TYR A 87 -3.93 2.82 5.99
N THR A 88 -3.87 1.66 6.64
CA THR A 88 -2.69 1.20 7.40
C THR A 88 -1.46 0.96 6.52
N ARG A 89 -1.64 0.78 5.22
CA ARG A 89 -0.54 0.68 4.24
C ARG A 89 0.36 1.88 4.27
N ASP A 90 -0.22 3.08 4.38
CA ASP A 90 0.51 4.32 4.17
C ASP A 90 1.50 4.65 5.29
N VAL A 91 1.30 4.09 6.48
CA VAL A 91 2.00 4.52 7.70
C VAL A 91 3.17 3.61 8.10
N CYS A 92 3.24 2.41 7.51
CA CYS A 92 4.28 1.44 7.83
C CYS A 92 4.55 0.51 6.65
N MET A 93 5.80 0.14 6.44
CA MET A 93 6.23 -0.90 5.53
C MET A 93 7.04 -1.94 6.31
N VAL A 94 6.83 -3.22 6.05
CA VAL A 94 7.55 -4.31 6.72
C VAL A 94 8.45 -5.04 5.73
N SER A 95 9.76 -5.00 6.00
CA SER A 95 10.77 -5.76 5.24
C SER A 95 11.35 -6.90 6.08
N ARG A 96 12.27 -7.67 5.54
CA ARG A 96 13.04 -8.67 6.31
C ARG A 96 13.91 -8.07 7.42
N LEU A 97 14.13 -6.75 7.39
CA LEU A 97 14.85 -6.04 8.45
C LEU A 97 13.95 -5.67 9.64
N GLY A 98 12.64 -5.67 9.46
CA GLY A 98 11.64 -5.24 10.41
C GLY A 98 10.68 -4.20 9.84
N ALA A 99 9.97 -3.51 10.73
CA ALA A 99 9.06 -2.44 10.40
C ALA A 99 9.80 -1.12 10.15
N HIS A 100 9.40 -0.40 9.13
CA HIS A 100 9.84 0.96 8.83
C HIS A 100 8.68 1.88 9.22
N SER A 101 8.88 2.67 10.30
CA SER A 101 7.93 3.69 10.75
C SER A 101 8.07 4.91 9.84
N LEU A 102 7.02 5.20 9.09
CA LEU A 102 7.04 6.17 8.01
C LEU A 102 6.69 7.58 8.53
N ARG A 103 6.76 8.57 7.66
CA ARG A 103 6.46 9.96 8.01
C ARG A 103 5.55 10.59 6.99
N MET A 104 4.32 10.84 7.45
CA MET A 104 3.23 11.35 6.62
C MET A 104 3.44 12.80 6.21
N THR A 105 3.03 13.12 4.99
CA THR A 105 3.11 14.47 4.40
C THR A 105 2.08 15.41 5.01
N TYR A 106 0.86 14.92 5.23
CA TYR A 106 -0.24 15.75 5.72
C TYR A 106 -0.36 15.74 7.24
N ALA A 107 -0.58 16.92 7.81
CA ALA A 107 -0.68 17.11 9.27
C ALA A 107 -1.75 16.22 9.91
N ALA A 108 -2.88 16.00 9.23
CA ALA A 108 -3.97 15.15 9.72
C ALA A 108 -3.55 13.69 9.97
N ARG A 109 -2.45 13.24 9.36
CA ARG A 109 -1.97 11.85 9.42
C ARG A 109 -0.66 11.65 10.20
N GLN A 110 -0.02 12.71 10.67
CA GLN A 110 1.32 12.63 11.27
C GLN A 110 1.40 11.84 12.58
N VAL A 111 0.27 11.61 13.26
CA VAL A 111 0.20 10.80 14.49
C VAL A 111 0.09 9.31 14.19
N GLU A 112 -0.46 8.93 13.02
CA GLU A 112 -0.75 7.55 12.66
C GLU A 112 0.47 6.61 12.74
N PRO A 113 1.67 6.96 12.21
CA PRO A 113 2.84 6.08 12.28
C PRO A 113 3.27 5.72 13.70
N PHE A 114 3.09 6.62 14.67
CA PHE A 114 3.39 6.34 16.07
C PHE A 114 2.53 5.19 16.63
N LEU A 115 1.24 5.17 16.31
CA LEU A 115 0.33 4.13 16.78
C LEU A 115 0.67 2.77 16.15
N VAL A 116 0.97 2.76 14.85
CA VAL A 116 1.38 1.52 14.16
C VAL A 116 2.74 1.04 14.66
N GLU A 117 3.68 1.93 14.97
CA GLU A 117 4.95 1.56 15.60
C GLU A 117 4.72 0.84 16.95
N LYS A 118 3.81 1.34 17.81
CA LYS A 118 3.44 0.67 19.06
C LYS A 118 2.84 -0.72 18.83
N ALA A 119 2.00 -0.86 17.82
CA ALA A 119 1.46 -2.15 17.45
C ALA A 119 2.55 -3.13 16.97
N MET A 120 3.51 -2.66 16.15
CA MET A 120 4.62 -3.47 15.68
C MET A 120 5.53 -3.92 16.83
N GLU A 121 5.83 -3.03 17.77
CA GLU A 121 6.58 -3.37 19.00
C GLU A 121 5.87 -4.49 19.77
N LYS A 122 4.56 -4.40 19.95
CA LYS A 122 3.75 -5.42 20.67
C LYS A 122 3.68 -6.75 19.94
N LEU A 123 3.71 -6.73 18.61
CA LEU A 123 3.80 -7.93 17.77
C LEU A 123 5.21 -8.57 17.76
N GLY A 124 6.19 -7.91 18.37
CA GLY A 124 7.58 -8.37 18.38
C GLY A 124 8.29 -8.17 17.03
N VAL A 125 7.79 -7.24 16.22
CA VAL A 125 8.43 -6.82 14.96
C VAL A 125 9.41 -5.70 15.29
N PRO A 126 10.72 -5.86 15.07
CA PRO A 126 11.68 -4.81 15.38
C PRO A 126 11.48 -3.60 14.47
N ILE A 127 11.68 -2.40 15.02
CA ILE A 127 11.65 -1.17 14.23
C ILE A 127 13.00 -1.00 13.52
N ALA A 128 13.04 -1.35 12.25
CA ALA A 128 14.24 -1.31 11.42
C ALA A 128 14.67 0.12 11.07
N GLN A 129 13.71 1.02 10.96
CA GLN A 129 13.94 2.43 10.59
C GLN A 129 12.81 3.32 11.08
N ARG A 130 13.14 4.55 11.43
CA ARG A 130 12.20 5.66 11.60
C ARG A 130 12.53 6.75 10.61
N ILE A 131 11.56 7.17 9.81
CA ILE A 131 11.75 8.28 8.86
C ILE A 131 11.72 9.60 9.62
N THR A 132 12.77 10.40 9.47
CA THR A 132 12.96 11.66 10.18
C THR A 132 13.06 12.85 9.24
N PRO A 133 12.71 14.07 9.68
CA PRO A 133 12.83 15.27 8.85
C PRO A 133 14.26 15.44 8.28
N PRO A 134 14.41 15.93 7.05
CA PRO A 134 13.38 16.46 6.14
C PRO A 134 12.69 15.39 5.28
N ALA A 135 13.01 14.10 5.48
CA ALA A 135 12.42 13.01 4.71
C ALA A 135 10.91 12.89 4.97
N LEU A 136 10.15 12.63 3.91
CA LEU A 136 8.74 12.28 3.90
C LEU A 136 8.59 10.98 3.12
N VAL A 137 7.85 10.03 3.67
CA VAL A 137 7.61 8.71 3.06
C VAL A 137 6.24 8.22 3.45
N GLU A 138 5.44 7.82 2.47
CA GLU A 138 4.16 7.14 2.67
C GLU A 138 4.19 5.74 2.03
N GLY A 139 3.60 4.75 2.70
CA GLY A 139 3.75 3.34 2.35
C GLY A 139 3.06 2.92 1.06
N GLY A 140 2.02 3.66 0.61
CA GLY A 140 1.42 3.45 -0.71
C GLY A 140 2.37 3.73 -1.88
N ASP A 141 3.51 4.39 -1.62
CA ASP A 141 4.56 4.56 -2.62
C ASP A 141 5.45 3.32 -2.79
N PHE A 142 5.35 2.29 -1.92
CA PHE A 142 6.08 1.05 -2.08
C PHE A 142 5.28 0.00 -2.85
N VAL A 143 5.92 -0.60 -3.85
CA VAL A 143 5.46 -1.80 -4.53
C VAL A 143 6.63 -2.77 -4.67
N TRP A 144 6.53 -3.92 -4.04
CA TRP A 144 7.54 -4.97 -4.11
C TRP A 144 7.41 -5.76 -5.40
N LEU A 145 8.39 -5.65 -6.28
CA LEU A 145 8.41 -6.43 -7.52
C LEU A 145 8.72 -7.89 -7.24
N ASN A 146 9.65 -8.14 -6.34
CA ASN A 146 10.03 -9.44 -5.80
C ASN A 146 10.82 -9.24 -4.49
N GLU A 147 11.29 -10.34 -3.87
CA GLU A 147 12.01 -10.30 -2.59
C GLU A 147 13.29 -9.46 -2.60
N GLU A 148 13.89 -9.20 -3.77
CA GLU A 148 15.16 -8.50 -3.93
C GLU A 148 15.02 -7.14 -4.60
N THR A 149 13.80 -6.78 -5.05
CA THR A 149 13.54 -5.55 -5.81
C THR A 149 12.31 -4.83 -5.27
N VAL A 150 12.48 -3.56 -4.89
CA VAL A 150 11.39 -2.68 -4.50
C VAL A 150 11.33 -1.46 -5.41
N MET A 151 10.13 -1.09 -5.81
CA MET A 151 9.82 0.18 -6.46
C MET A 151 9.29 1.15 -5.40
N MET A 152 9.68 2.42 -5.49
CA MET A 152 9.21 3.48 -4.59
C MET A 152 8.86 4.74 -5.38
N GLY A 153 7.59 5.14 -5.30
CA GLY A 153 7.11 6.41 -5.83
C GLY A 153 7.62 7.61 -5.04
N PHE A 154 7.77 8.75 -5.69
CA PHE A 154 8.11 10.02 -5.01
C PHE A 154 7.61 11.23 -5.80
N ILE A 155 7.65 12.38 -5.19
CA ILE A 155 7.23 13.73 -5.56
C ILE A 155 5.97 14.16 -4.80
N THR A 156 4.87 13.41 -4.86
CA THR A 156 3.56 13.83 -4.32
C THR A 156 3.46 13.63 -2.81
N ARG A 157 3.78 12.45 -2.33
CA ARG A 157 3.65 12.08 -0.91
C ARG A 157 4.97 11.71 -0.26
N SER A 158 5.84 11.04 -0.98
CA SER A 158 7.22 10.85 -0.58
C SER A 158 8.11 11.86 -1.29
N ASN A 159 9.25 12.21 -0.69
CA ASN A 159 10.22 13.13 -1.28
C ASN A 159 11.58 12.47 -1.52
N GLU A 160 12.45 13.14 -2.24
CA GLU A 160 13.79 12.63 -2.58
C GLU A 160 14.63 12.28 -1.34
N ALA A 161 14.52 13.06 -0.26
CA ALA A 161 15.19 12.75 1.00
C ALA A 161 14.68 11.43 1.59
N GLY A 162 13.36 11.16 1.46
CA GLY A 162 12.75 9.89 1.85
C GLY A 162 13.24 8.72 1.01
N VAL A 163 13.27 8.89 -0.32
CA VAL A 163 13.83 7.89 -1.26
C VAL A 163 15.26 7.52 -0.86
N ASN A 164 16.13 8.49 -0.66
CA ASN A 164 17.52 8.25 -0.29
C ASN A 164 17.64 7.52 1.05
N MET A 165 16.89 7.96 2.06
CA MET A 165 16.92 7.37 3.40
C MET A 165 16.46 5.91 3.40
N VAL A 166 15.41 5.57 2.66
CA VAL A 166 14.89 4.20 2.55
C VAL A 166 15.82 3.33 1.70
N ARG A 167 16.28 3.84 0.56
CA ARG A 167 17.22 3.13 -0.32
C ARG A 167 18.50 2.74 0.42
N GLU A 168 19.11 3.69 1.14
CA GLU A 168 20.31 3.42 1.93
C GLU A 168 20.05 2.35 3.00
N ARG A 169 18.89 2.37 3.66
CA ARG A 169 18.54 1.37 4.67
C ARG A 169 18.30 -0.01 4.07
N LEU A 170 17.55 -0.11 2.98
CA LEU A 170 17.18 -1.40 2.39
C LEU A 170 18.37 -2.03 1.65
N MET A 171 19.08 -1.27 0.81
CA MET A 171 20.23 -1.78 0.08
C MET A 171 21.43 -2.00 1.03
N GLY A 172 21.75 -1.02 1.86
CA GLY A 172 22.85 -1.12 2.82
C GLY A 172 22.64 -2.18 3.90
N GLY A 173 21.38 -2.48 4.23
CA GLY A 173 21.00 -3.60 5.12
C GLY A 173 20.88 -4.94 4.41
N GLY A 174 21.11 -5.02 3.11
CA GLY A 174 21.03 -6.26 2.32
C GLY A 174 19.59 -6.78 2.16
N ALA A 175 18.58 -5.93 2.37
CA ALA A 175 17.19 -6.33 2.19
C ALA A 175 16.80 -6.41 0.72
N VAL A 176 17.36 -5.55 -0.12
CA VAL A 176 17.15 -5.56 -1.58
C VAL A 176 18.47 -5.45 -2.31
N LYS A 177 18.49 -5.95 -3.54
CA LYS A 177 19.60 -5.79 -4.50
C LYS A 177 19.35 -4.65 -5.47
N GLU A 178 18.08 -4.41 -5.82
CA GLU A 178 17.66 -3.31 -6.69
C GLU A 178 16.61 -2.44 -5.98
N PHE A 179 16.75 -1.14 -6.19
CA PHE A 179 15.80 -0.12 -5.72
C PHE A 179 15.42 0.78 -6.89
N VAL A 180 14.14 0.87 -7.20
CA VAL A 180 13.64 1.64 -8.34
C VAL A 180 12.85 2.85 -7.84
N ALA A 181 13.42 4.04 -7.94
CA ALA A 181 12.73 5.28 -7.58
C ALA A 181 11.94 5.82 -8.78
N VAL A 182 10.63 5.95 -8.61
CA VAL A 182 9.68 6.29 -9.68
C VAL A 182 9.12 7.70 -9.46
N PRO A 183 9.48 8.70 -10.31
CA PRO A 183 8.89 10.03 -10.21
C PRO A 183 7.40 9.96 -10.58
N LEU A 184 6.53 10.44 -9.70
CA LEU A 184 5.09 10.46 -9.94
C LEU A 184 4.62 11.85 -10.38
N PRO A 185 3.69 11.94 -11.36
CA PRO A 185 3.07 13.22 -11.69
C PRO A 185 2.17 13.70 -10.54
N SER A 186 1.98 15.01 -10.44
CA SER A 186 1.25 15.66 -9.33
C SER A 186 -0.21 15.19 -9.15
N PHE A 187 -0.82 14.62 -10.19
CA PHE A 187 -2.16 14.07 -10.13
C PHE A 187 -2.21 12.63 -9.57
N ARG A 188 -1.04 11.98 -9.38
CA ARG A 188 -0.94 10.64 -8.81
C ARG A 188 -0.55 10.71 -7.33
N VAL A 189 -1.37 10.13 -6.47
CA VAL A 189 -1.16 10.16 -5.01
C VAL A 189 0.00 9.23 -4.62
N HIS A 190 -0.13 7.93 -4.91
CA HIS A 190 0.83 6.90 -4.60
C HIS A 190 1.12 6.00 -5.79
N LEU A 191 2.24 5.28 -5.73
CA LEU A 191 2.67 4.35 -6.75
C LEU A 191 1.73 3.14 -6.88
N ASP A 192 1.25 2.58 -5.75
CA ASP A 192 0.34 1.43 -5.69
C ASP A 192 -1.01 1.65 -6.38
N GLY A 193 -1.35 2.91 -6.64
CA GLY A 193 -2.50 3.29 -7.45
C GLY A 193 -2.23 3.29 -8.97
N ALA A 194 -1.01 2.97 -9.42
CA ALA A 194 -0.63 3.02 -10.83
C ALA A 194 0.13 1.78 -11.32
N VAL A 195 0.77 1.03 -10.43
CA VAL A 195 1.43 -0.24 -10.74
C VAL A 195 1.23 -1.22 -9.61
N MET A 196 1.05 -2.51 -9.95
CA MET A 196 0.98 -3.60 -8.98
C MET A 196 1.57 -4.88 -9.57
N ALA A 197 2.52 -5.49 -8.88
CA ALA A 197 3.03 -6.81 -9.22
C ALA A 197 2.01 -7.87 -8.79
N MET A 198 1.43 -8.59 -9.75
CA MET A 198 0.38 -9.59 -9.49
C MET A 198 0.94 -10.99 -9.36
N SER A 199 2.04 -11.27 -10.04
CA SER A 199 2.80 -12.51 -10.03
C SER A 199 4.26 -12.23 -10.40
N PRO A 200 5.18 -13.21 -10.42
CA PRO A 200 6.55 -13.00 -10.88
C PRO A 200 6.65 -12.50 -12.33
N ASP A 201 5.61 -12.70 -13.13
CA ASP A 201 5.58 -12.47 -14.57
C ASP A 201 4.43 -11.58 -15.06
N ILE A 202 3.60 -11.03 -14.16
CA ILE A 202 2.47 -10.15 -14.50
C ILE A 202 2.45 -8.91 -13.64
N ALA A 203 2.30 -7.73 -14.24
CA ALA A 203 2.07 -6.47 -13.56
C ALA A 203 0.87 -5.71 -14.14
N LEU A 204 0.03 -5.16 -13.27
CA LEU A 204 -0.90 -4.09 -13.65
C LEU A 204 -0.13 -2.79 -13.78
N PHE A 205 -0.47 -1.97 -14.75
CA PHE A 205 0.29 -0.76 -15.09
C PHE A 205 -0.61 0.33 -15.66
N HIS A 206 -0.31 1.59 -15.35
CA HIS A 206 -1.01 2.74 -15.91
C HIS A 206 -0.04 3.67 -16.65
N GLU A 207 -0.02 3.59 -17.97
CA GLU A 207 0.90 4.32 -18.83
C GLU A 207 0.82 5.84 -18.63
N ALA A 208 -0.39 6.41 -18.55
CA ALA A 208 -0.58 7.84 -18.38
C ALA A 208 0.01 8.39 -17.07
N SER A 209 0.21 7.55 -16.05
CA SER A 209 0.87 7.94 -14.79
C SER A 209 2.38 7.71 -14.82
N LEU A 210 2.85 6.66 -15.46
CA LEU A 210 4.20 6.13 -15.27
C LEU A 210 5.11 6.28 -16.50
N GLY A 211 4.52 6.57 -17.66
CA GLY A 211 5.26 6.80 -18.91
C GLY A 211 5.82 8.22 -19.07
N LEU A 212 5.52 9.14 -18.14
CA LEU A 212 5.93 10.56 -18.29
C LEU A 212 7.41 10.80 -17.98
N TYR A 213 7.97 10.05 -17.06
CA TYR A 213 9.35 10.24 -16.58
C TYR A 213 10.06 8.89 -16.47
N PRO A 214 11.36 8.83 -16.79
CA PRO A 214 12.14 7.63 -16.50
C PRO A 214 12.32 7.46 -14.98
N ALA A 215 12.32 6.21 -14.53
CA ALA A 215 12.67 5.83 -13.17
C ALA A 215 14.20 5.79 -12.99
N TYR A 216 14.64 5.95 -11.74
CA TYR A 216 16.02 5.78 -11.33
C TYR A 216 16.19 4.36 -10.79
N VAL A 217 16.91 3.51 -11.50
CA VAL A 217 17.20 2.13 -11.10
C VAL A 217 18.58 2.08 -10.45
N TYR A 218 18.59 1.80 -9.14
CA TYR A 218 19.81 1.64 -8.34
C TYR A 218 20.09 0.16 -8.14
N ASP A 219 21.33 -0.26 -8.37
CA ASP A 219 21.83 -1.62 -8.16
C ASP A 219 23.29 -1.61 -7.70
N GLY A 220 23.96 -2.76 -7.73
CA GLY A 220 25.38 -2.88 -7.34
C GLY A 220 26.35 -2.18 -8.29
N GLU A 221 25.93 -1.78 -9.49
CA GLU A 221 26.75 -1.11 -10.50
C GLU A 221 26.59 0.43 -10.47
N GLY A 222 25.52 0.92 -9.81
CA GLY A 222 25.28 2.35 -9.67
C GLY A 222 23.82 2.74 -9.88
N VAL A 223 23.58 3.79 -10.66
CA VAL A 223 22.24 4.27 -11.02
C VAL A 223 22.13 4.44 -12.53
N ARG A 224 21.00 3.98 -13.08
CA ARG A 224 20.62 4.23 -14.49
C ARG A 224 19.21 4.75 -14.58
N LEU A 225 18.92 5.50 -15.63
CA LEU A 225 17.57 5.96 -15.97
C LEU A 225 16.94 5.00 -16.98
N GLN A 226 15.72 4.56 -16.72
CA GLN A 226 14.97 3.68 -17.60
C GLN A 226 13.48 3.93 -17.44
N TYR A 227 12.71 3.93 -18.54
CA TYR A 227 11.25 3.95 -18.43
C TYR A 227 10.76 2.70 -17.71
N LEU A 228 9.78 2.88 -16.82
CA LEU A 228 9.35 1.79 -15.93
C LEU A 228 8.73 0.62 -16.71
N ARG A 229 8.00 0.89 -17.80
CA ARG A 229 7.50 -0.17 -18.70
C ARG A 229 8.64 -1.02 -19.24
N ASP A 230 9.64 -0.38 -19.86
CA ASP A 230 10.79 -1.09 -20.45
C ASP A 230 11.58 -1.87 -19.38
N TYR A 231 11.64 -1.35 -18.16
CA TYR A 231 12.26 -2.04 -17.03
C TYR A 231 11.50 -3.31 -16.66
N LEU A 232 10.17 -3.24 -16.51
CA LEU A 232 9.33 -4.37 -16.13
C LEU A 232 9.30 -5.43 -17.24
N GLU A 233 9.11 -5.03 -18.50
CA GLU A 233 9.16 -5.94 -19.66
C GLU A 233 10.55 -6.59 -19.81
N GLY A 234 11.62 -5.82 -19.56
CA GLY A 234 13.00 -6.34 -19.52
C GLY A 234 13.26 -7.34 -18.39
N LYS A 235 12.45 -7.32 -17.32
CA LYS A 235 12.43 -8.34 -16.26
C LYS A 235 11.54 -9.54 -16.60
N GLY A 236 10.87 -9.53 -17.75
CA GLY A 236 10.00 -10.61 -18.24
C GLY A 236 8.55 -10.50 -17.79
N LEU A 237 8.10 -9.35 -17.28
CA LEU A 237 6.70 -9.18 -16.88
C LEU A 237 5.82 -8.84 -18.07
N GLU A 238 4.69 -9.53 -18.18
CA GLU A 238 3.55 -9.12 -19.02
C GLU A 238 2.87 -7.91 -18.37
N ILE A 239 2.62 -6.88 -19.17
CA ILE A 239 1.96 -5.66 -18.69
C ILE A 239 0.47 -5.72 -19.03
N ILE A 240 -0.37 -5.70 -17.98
CA ILE A 240 -1.82 -5.50 -18.12
C ILE A 240 -2.10 -4.02 -17.87
N GLU A 241 -2.49 -3.31 -18.92
CA GLU A 241 -2.74 -1.88 -18.82
C GLU A 241 -4.14 -1.56 -18.26
N GLY A 242 -4.18 -0.80 -17.18
CA GLY A 242 -5.39 -0.17 -16.66
C GLY A 242 -5.66 1.18 -17.34
N ASN A 243 -6.90 1.46 -17.69
CA ASN A 243 -7.28 2.77 -18.22
C ASN A 243 -7.55 3.80 -17.10
N ASP A 244 -7.66 5.09 -17.48
CA ASP A 244 -7.87 6.19 -16.52
C ASP A 244 -9.08 5.99 -15.59
N THR A 245 -10.18 5.42 -16.09
CA THR A 245 -11.39 5.18 -15.30
C THR A 245 -11.15 4.08 -14.28
N GLU A 246 -10.56 2.95 -14.69
CA GLU A 246 -10.25 1.83 -13.81
C GLU A 246 -9.27 2.25 -12.71
N VAL A 247 -8.21 2.95 -13.08
CA VAL A 247 -7.22 3.44 -12.11
C VAL A 247 -7.82 4.44 -11.12
N ARG A 248 -8.72 5.31 -11.59
CA ARG A 248 -9.48 6.20 -10.72
C ARG A 248 -10.40 5.45 -9.76
N MET A 249 -10.90 4.29 -10.17
CA MET A 249 -11.76 3.40 -9.42
C MET A 249 -11.01 2.25 -8.72
N PHE A 250 -9.68 2.44 -8.50
CA PHE A 250 -8.81 1.51 -7.78
C PHE A 250 -8.61 0.13 -8.46
N GLY A 251 -8.75 0.06 -9.78
CA GLY A 251 -8.56 -1.17 -10.54
C GLY A 251 -7.13 -1.73 -10.50
N THR A 252 -6.13 -0.89 -10.21
CA THR A 252 -4.74 -1.30 -9.99
C THR A 252 -4.38 -1.49 -8.51
N ASN A 253 -5.24 -1.05 -7.58
CA ASN A 253 -5.00 -1.11 -6.14
C ASN A 253 -5.52 -2.43 -5.54
N ILE A 254 -5.06 -3.55 -6.11
CA ILE A 254 -5.43 -4.92 -5.76
C ILE A 254 -4.47 -5.46 -4.71
N ILE A 255 -4.96 -6.24 -3.76
CA ILE A 255 -4.10 -6.98 -2.84
C ILE A 255 -3.98 -8.45 -3.26
N GLY A 256 -2.75 -8.92 -3.51
CA GLY A 256 -2.47 -10.34 -3.71
C GLY A 256 -2.50 -11.11 -2.38
N LEU A 257 -3.11 -12.29 -2.39
CA LEU A 257 -3.19 -13.18 -1.24
C LEU A 257 -2.21 -14.37 -1.33
N GLY A 258 -1.60 -14.58 -2.50
CA GLY A 258 -0.76 -15.72 -2.82
C GLY A 258 -1.47 -16.71 -3.73
N ASP A 259 -0.72 -17.63 -4.32
CA ASP A 259 -1.25 -18.73 -5.13
C ASP A 259 -2.21 -18.26 -6.27
N TYR A 260 -1.88 -17.16 -6.95
CA TYR A 260 -2.72 -16.50 -7.96
C TYR A 260 -4.10 -16.06 -7.44
N LYS A 261 -4.23 -15.80 -6.15
CA LYS A 261 -5.45 -15.27 -5.56
C LYS A 261 -5.27 -13.80 -5.17
N CYS A 262 -6.29 -12.98 -5.39
CA CYS A 262 -6.25 -11.55 -5.04
C CYS A 262 -7.64 -10.99 -4.73
N VAL A 263 -7.69 -9.77 -4.17
CA VAL A 263 -8.95 -9.07 -3.86
C VAL A 263 -9.02 -7.75 -4.59
N SER A 264 -10.14 -7.51 -5.26
CA SER A 264 -10.49 -6.28 -5.98
C SER A 264 -11.87 -5.76 -5.55
N TYR A 265 -12.18 -4.50 -5.88
CA TYR A 265 -13.55 -4.03 -5.86
C TYR A 265 -14.36 -4.66 -7.00
N GLU A 266 -15.62 -5.00 -6.74
CA GLU A 266 -16.53 -5.74 -7.65
C GLU A 266 -16.76 -5.07 -9.01
N TRP A 267 -16.63 -3.74 -9.11
CA TRP A 267 -16.86 -2.99 -10.36
C TRP A 267 -15.67 -2.98 -11.35
N ASN A 268 -14.55 -3.54 -11.00
CA ASN A 268 -13.36 -3.59 -11.88
C ASN A 268 -13.43 -4.75 -12.89
N GLU A 269 -14.61 -4.97 -13.47
CA GLU A 269 -14.98 -6.16 -14.28
C GLU A 269 -13.95 -6.51 -15.37
N ARG A 270 -13.44 -5.52 -16.12
CA ARG A 270 -12.48 -5.79 -17.20
C ARG A 270 -11.14 -6.31 -16.65
N ILE A 271 -10.60 -5.68 -15.63
CA ILE A 271 -9.33 -6.11 -15.00
C ILE A 271 -9.51 -7.49 -14.37
N ILE A 272 -10.64 -7.70 -13.68
CA ILE A 272 -11.00 -9.01 -13.11
C ILE A 272 -11.02 -10.08 -14.21
N GLY A 273 -11.76 -9.87 -15.32
CA GLY A 273 -11.83 -10.83 -16.41
C GLY A 273 -10.48 -11.11 -17.05
N ILE A 274 -9.61 -10.10 -17.19
CA ILE A 274 -8.25 -10.29 -17.71
C ILE A 274 -7.39 -11.13 -16.74
N LEU A 275 -7.53 -10.94 -15.45
CA LEU A 275 -6.81 -11.73 -14.44
C LEU A 275 -7.34 -13.16 -14.38
N ASP A 276 -8.68 -13.35 -14.42
CA ASP A 276 -9.32 -14.68 -14.48
C ASP A 276 -8.81 -15.48 -15.69
N ASP A 277 -8.73 -14.87 -16.88
CA ASP A 277 -8.19 -15.48 -18.09
C ASP A 277 -6.72 -15.92 -17.94
N ARG A 278 -5.99 -15.38 -16.96
CA ARG A 278 -4.60 -15.73 -16.60
C ARG A 278 -4.50 -16.66 -15.41
N GLY A 279 -5.64 -17.19 -14.98
CA GLY A 279 -5.71 -18.19 -13.91
C GLY A 279 -5.72 -17.62 -12.48
N PHE A 280 -5.98 -16.31 -12.32
CA PHE A 280 -6.20 -15.75 -11.00
C PHE A 280 -7.62 -16.08 -10.50
N ASP A 281 -7.72 -16.36 -9.20
CA ASP A 281 -8.96 -16.37 -8.44
C ASP A 281 -9.16 -14.97 -7.84
N VAL A 282 -10.01 -14.16 -8.48
CA VAL A 282 -10.23 -12.77 -8.07
C VAL A 282 -11.46 -12.68 -7.17
N LEU A 283 -11.21 -12.59 -5.87
CA LEU A 283 -12.25 -12.33 -4.88
C LEU A 283 -12.67 -10.86 -4.94
N THR A 284 -13.96 -10.60 -4.76
CA THR A 284 -14.50 -9.24 -4.84
C THR A 284 -15.11 -8.78 -3.54
N ILE A 285 -14.98 -7.49 -3.27
CA ILE A 285 -15.60 -6.83 -2.13
C ILE A 285 -16.41 -5.60 -2.58
N PRO A 286 -17.48 -5.25 -1.83
CA PRO A 286 -18.13 -3.95 -2.00
C PRO A 286 -17.18 -2.83 -1.56
N GLY A 287 -17.38 -1.64 -2.08
CA GLY A 287 -16.49 -0.51 -1.75
C GLY A 287 -17.14 0.84 -2.04
N SER A 288 -18.47 0.89 -2.08
CA SER A 288 -19.22 2.11 -2.40
C SER A 288 -18.82 3.28 -1.50
N GLN A 289 -18.54 3.03 -0.24
CA GLN A 289 -18.07 4.00 0.73
C GLN A 289 -16.54 3.98 0.92
N LEU A 290 -15.90 2.81 0.91
CA LEU A 290 -14.45 2.68 1.04
C LEU A 290 -13.72 3.47 -0.05
N SER A 291 -14.19 3.41 -1.30
CA SER A 291 -13.61 4.17 -2.41
C SER A 291 -13.79 5.69 -2.29
N ILE A 292 -14.84 6.16 -1.60
CA ILE A 292 -15.04 7.58 -1.29
C ILE A 292 -13.99 8.05 -0.27
N GLY A 293 -13.60 7.21 0.66
CA GLY A 293 -12.49 7.49 1.56
C GLY A 293 -11.15 7.69 0.86
N GLY A 294 -11.01 7.17 -0.37
CA GLY A 294 -9.85 7.45 -1.22
C GLY A 294 -8.82 6.32 -1.34
N GLY A 295 -9.16 5.09 -0.95
CA GLY A 295 -8.28 3.93 -1.07
C GLY A 295 -8.97 2.67 -1.58
N GLY A 296 -8.16 1.71 -2.01
CA GLY A 296 -8.57 0.36 -2.42
C GLY A 296 -8.16 -0.71 -1.41
N PRO A 297 -8.38 -2.00 -1.74
CA PRO A 297 -8.03 -3.11 -0.85
C PRO A 297 -6.55 -3.12 -0.42
N HIS A 298 -5.62 -2.77 -1.31
CA HIS A 298 -4.20 -2.68 -0.98
C HIS A 298 -3.91 -1.61 0.08
N CYS A 299 -4.50 -0.42 -0.06
CA CYS A 299 -4.29 0.71 0.86
C CYS A 299 -4.74 0.40 2.30
N MET A 300 -5.79 -0.42 2.48
CA MET A 300 -6.35 -0.74 3.79
C MET A 300 -5.60 -1.84 4.55
N THR A 301 -4.48 -2.31 4.03
CA THR A 301 -3.73 -3.43 4.59
C THR A 301 -2.27 -3.09 4.78
N CYS A 302 -1.70 -3.43 5.94
CA CYS A 302 -0.26 -3.43 6.16
C CYS A 302 0.22 -4.87 6.37
N PRO A 303 0.74 -5.55 5.32
CA PRO A 303 1.26 -6.90 5.45
C PRO A 303 2.40 -6.97 6.47
N ILE A 304 2.31 -7.92 7.39
CA ILE A 304 3.36 -8.19 8.39
C ILE A 304 4.19 -9.38 7.96
N LEU A 305 3.54 -10.41 7.41
CA LEU A 305 4.20 -11.64 6.97
C LEU A 305 3.62 -12.11 5.64
N ARG A 306 4.50 -12.34 4.67
CA ARG A 306 4.28 -13.08 3.43
C ARG A 306 5.30 -14.22 3.29
N GLU A 307 4.89 -15.30 2.62
CA GLU A 307 5.75 -16.46 2.29
C GLU A 307 5.77 -16.70 0.80
#